data_fef5bc794c4ea13366942fa90f0664aa
#
_entry.id   fef5bc794c4ea13366942fa90f0664aa
#
_cell.length_a   1.000
_cell.length_b   1.000
_cell.length_c   1.000
_cell.angle_alpha   90.00
_cell.angle_beta   90.00
_cell.angle_gamma   90.00
#
_symmetry.space_group_name_H-M   'P 1'
#
loop_
_entity.id
_entity.type
_entity.pdbx_description
1 polymer ?
#
loop_
_entity_poly.entity_id
_entity_poly.type
_entity_poly.pdbx_seq_one_letter_code
_entity_poly.pdbx_strand_id
1 'polypeptide(L)'
;LIGQFLYPKFGPGQLWETVAEKVQNMGGEIRMNARVIKLNQSENGKRVESVVVESKKQDGSFVTETIPCDYFLSTMPVKELVAAIDSEKSKVPEDVRQIADGLVYRDFITVGLLLDKLLIKNPAKSGTPESKLKFVADNWIYVQESDVKLGRIQIFNNWSPYLVADPEKVWIGLEYFCNEGDNFWNMTDEECIRFAAKELASMGVISTSDILDAHRERIKKAYPAYFDTYDR
;
A
#
# COMPACT_ATOMS: atom_id res chain seq x y z
N LEU A 1 19.75 4.92 -15.26
CA LEU A 1 18.82 3.78 -15.46
C LEU A 1 19.30 2.61 -14.65
N ILE A 2 18.44 2.04 -13.82
CA ILE A 2 18.75 0.82 -13.06
C ILE A 2 18.57 -0.36 -14.02
N GLY A 3 19.66 -1.04 -14.33
CA GLY A 3 19.66 -2.18 -15.27
C GLY A 3 19.15 -3.48 -14.64
N GLN A 4 19.31 -3.64 -13.32
CA GLN A 4 18.85 -4.81 -12.57
C GLN A 4 18.52 -4.43 -11.13
N PHE A 5 17.56 -5.12 -10.53
CA PHE A 5 17.25 -5.04 -9.10
C PHE A 5 16.84 -6.41 -8.56
N LEU A 6 16.97 -6.60 -7.25
CA LEU A 6 16.54 -7.82 -6.60
C LEU A 6 15.05 -7.71 -6.25
N TYR A 7 14.32 -8.78 -6.51
CA TYR A 7 12.91 -8.88 -6.16
C TYR A 7 12.69 -10.18 -5.36
N PRO A 8 12.00 -10.13 -4.21
CA PRO A 8 11.73 -11.32 -3.43
C PRO A 8 10.89 -12.34 -4.20
N LYS A 9 11.20 -13.62 -4.06
CA LYS A 9 10.56 -14.73 -4.78
C LYS A 9 9.03 -14.69 -4.69
N PHE A 10 8.49 -14.43 -3.50
CA PHE A 10 7.06 -14.38 -3.22
C PHE A 10 6.54 -12.95 -2.99
N GLY A 11 7.17 -11.96 -3.63
CA GLY A 11 6.78 -10.56 -3.53
C GLY A 11 7.43 -9.81 -2.37
N PRO A 12 7.24 -8.47 -2.30
CA PRO A 12 7.85 -7.63 -1.26
C PRO A 12 7.46 -8.00 0.16
N GLY A 13 6.26 -8.55 0.38
CA GLY A 13 5.81 -9.04 1.68
C GLY A 13 6.73 -10.07 2.30
N GLN A 14 7.31 -10.96 1.49
CA GLN A 14 8.26 -11.99 1.96
C GLN A 14 9.46 -11.39 2.71
N LEU A 15 9.95 -10.23 2.27
CA LEU A 15 11.06 -9.54 2.96
C LEU A 15 10.65 -9.18 4.40
N TRP A 16 9.47 -8.58 4.54
CA TRP A 16 8.98 -8.12 5.84
C TRP A 16 8.60 -9.28 6.76
N GLU A 17 8.03 -10.35 6.24
CA GLU A 17 7.76 -11.58 6.98
C GLU A 17 9.07 -12.19 7.51
N THR A 18 10.10 -12.28 6.68
CA THR A 18 11.42 -12.77 7.08
C THR A 18 12.07 -11.87 8.14
N VAL A 19 11.92 -10.54 8.03
CA VAL A 19 12.43 -9.59 9.03
C VAL A 19 11.69 -9.78 10.35
N ALA A 20 10.37 -9.90 10.30
CA ALA A 20 9.54 -10.12 11.49
C ALA A 20 9.93 -11.41 12.22
N GLU A 21 10.10 -12.51 11.50
CA GLU A 21 10.58 -13.78 12.06
C GLU A 21 11.95 -13.63 12.75
N LYS A 22 12.90 -12.96 12.10
CA LYS A 22 14.22 -12.70 12.68
C LYS A 22 14.15 -11.87 13.94
N VAL A 23 13.33 -10.80 13.97
CA VAL A 23 13.12 -9.96 15.15
C VAL A 23 12.60 -10.80 16.32
N GLN A 24 11.59 -11.63 16.08
CA GLN A 24 11.02 -12.50 17.11
C GLN A 24 12.03 -13.55 17.60
N ASN A 25 12.82 -14.15 16.70
CA ASN A 25 13.87 -15.12 17.06
C ASN A 25 15.01 -14.50 17.89
N MET A 26 15.22 -13.19 17.77
CA MET A 26 16.15 -12.43 18.61
C MET A 26 15.54 -11.96 19.94
N GLY A 27 14.30 -12.33 20.25
CA GLY A 27 13.59 -11.97 21.47
C GLY A 27 12.79 -10.66 21.38
N GLY A 28 12.67 -10.08 20.19
CA GLY A 28 11.81 -8.92 19.95
C GLY A 28 10.34 -9.29 19.94
N GLU A 29 9.49 -8.37 20.37
CA GLU A 29 8.03 -8.52 20.35
C GLU A 29 7.44 -7.72 19.18
N ILE A 30 6.53 -8.34 18.42
CA ILE A 30 5.74 -7.68 17.37
C ILE A 30 4.27 -7.76 17.77
N ARG A 31 3.64 -6.61 17.91
CA ARG A 31 2.21 -6.49 18.24
C ARG A 31 1.42 -6.05 17.00
N MET A 32 0.59 -6.96 16.49
CA MET A 32 -0.34 -6.67 15.41
C MET A 32 -1.64 -6.07 15.96
N ASN A 33 -2.38 -5.33 15.12
CA ASN A 33 -3.63 -4.67 15.49
C ASN A 33 -3.48 -3.72 16.70
N ALA A 34 -2.30 -3.10 16.81
CA ALA A 34 -1.92 -2.18 17.85
C ALA A 34 -1.46 -0.85 17.25
N ARG A 35 -1.85 0.25 17.87
CA ARG A 35 -1.52 1.61 17.41
C ARG A 35 -1.03 2.45 18.58
N VAL A 36 0.09 3.14 18.40
CA VAL A 36 0.52 4.17 19.35
C VAL A 36 -0.37 5.39 19.18
N ILE A 37 -1.04 5.79 20.24
CA ILE A 37 -1.99 6.92 20.22
C ILE A 37 -1.51 8.14 21.02
N LYS A 38 -0.51 7.96 21.87
CA LYS A 38 0.06 9.05 22.69
C LYS A 38 1.51 8.76 23.05
N LEU A 39 2.31 9.82 23.10
CA LEU A 39 3.68 9.81 23.59
C LEU A 39 3.75 10.61 24.88
N ASN A 40 4.19 9.97 25.97
CA ASN A 40 4.42 10.64 27.23
C ASN A 40 5.87 11.12 27.29
N GLN A 41 6.04 12.41 27.47
CA GLN A 41 7.35 13.06 27.57
C GLN A 41 7.74 13.31 29.02
N SER A 42 9.05 13.40 29.26
CA SER A 42 9.60 13.91 30.52
C SER A 42 9.10 15.33 30.81
N GLU A 43 9.16 15.77 32.07
CA GLU A 43 8.70 17.10 32.49
C GLU A 43 9.35 18.25 31.71
N ASN A 44 10.61 18.08 31.29
CA ASN A 44 11.32 19.07 30.47
C ASN A 44 11.09 18.92 28.95
N GLY A 45 10.24 17.98 28.51
CA GLY A 45 9.89 17.74 27.11
C GLY A 45 11.03 17.17 26.24
N LYS A 46 12.17 16.76 26.82
CA LYS A 46 13.36 16.36 26.06
C LYS A 46 13.45 14.87 25.76
N ARG A 47 12.62 14.05 26.37
CA ARG A 47 12.65 12.58 26.22
C ARG A 47 11.23 12.04 26.12
N VAL A 48 11.04 11.01 25.32
CA VAL A 48 9.87 10.14 25.40
C VAL A 48 10.15 9.08 26.47
N GLU A 49 9.30 8.99 27.48
CA GLU A 49 9.46 8.05 28.61
C GLU A 49 8.55 6.83 28.47
N SER A 50 7.45 6.99 27.77
CA SER A 50 6.53 5.89 27.49
C SER A 50 5.62 6.21 26.31
N VAL A 51 5.03 5.16 25.77
CA VAL A 51 3.99 5.26 24.72
C VAL A 51 2.68 4.67 25.23
N VAL A 52 1.56 5.24 24.81
CA VAL A 52 0.24 4.64 25.02
C VAL A 52 -0.14 3.90 23.76
N VAL A 53 -0.36 2.61 23.86
CA VAL A 53 -0.74 1.72 22.79
C VAL A 53 -2.20 1.35 22.94
N GLU A 54 -2.98 1.56 21.87
CA GLU A 54 -4.34 1.08 21.73
C GLU A 54 -4.32 -0.22 20.92
N SER A 55 -4.92 -1.27 21.44
CA SER A 55 -5.03 -2.57 20.76
C SER A 55 -6.49 -2.98 20.62
N LYS A 56 -6.85 -3.53 19.46
CA LYS A 56 -8.17 -4.07 19.19
C LYS A 56 -8.24 -5.52 19.64
N LYS A 57 -9.19 -5.84 20.50
CA LYS A 57 -9.48 -7.22 20.94
C LYS A 57 -10.30 -8.01 19.91
N GLN A 58 -10.38 -9.32 20.10
CA GLN A 58 -11.15 -10.21 19.24
C GLN A 58 -12.66 -9.90 19.27
N ASP A 59 -13.18 -9.41 20.39
CA ASP A 59 -14.59 -8.97 20.54
C ASP A 59 -14.87 -7.62 19.91
N GLY A 60 -13.86 -6.98 19.27
CA GLY A 60 -13.96 -5.67 18.63
C GLY A 60 -13.76 -4.49 19.58
N SER A 61 -13.67 -4.71 20.90
CA SER A 61 -13.38 -3.65 21.87
C SER A 61 -11.93 -3.20 21.79
N PHE A 62 -11.65 -2.01 22.33
CA PHE A 62 -10.29 -1.45 22.39
C PHE A 62 -9.80 -1.45 23.85
N VAL A 63 -8.52 -1.69 24.02
CA VAL A 63 -7.81 -1.58 25.28
C VAL A 63 -6.57 -0.73 25.09
N THR A 64 -6.24 0.08 26.10
CA THR A 64 -5.03 0.89 26.11
C THR A 64 -4.05 0.38 27.16
N GLU A 65 -2.76 0.43 26.84
CA GLU A 65 -1.65 0.06 27.70
C GLU A 65 -0.57 1.14 27.61
N THR A 66 0.08 1.47 28.73
CA THR A 66 1.24 2.36 28.73
C THR A 66 2.52 1.53 28.83
N ILE A 67 3.38 1.68 27.84
CA ILE A 67 4.64 0.93 27.74
C ILE A 67 5.80 1.90 27.94
N PRO A 68 6.64 1.71 28.97
CA PRO A 68 7.84 2.52 29.15
C PRO A 68 8.89 2.21 28.07
N CYS A 69 9.68 3.21 27.69
CA CYS A 69 10.74 3.04 26.71
C CYS A 69 11.91 3.98 26.99
N ASP A 70 13.11 3.50 26.70
CA ASP A 70 14.34 4.31 26.73
C ASP A 70 14.58 5.02 25.40
N TYR A 71 14.16 4.39 24.30
CA TYR A 71 14.25 4.90 22.92
C TYR A 71 12.93 4.67 22.21
N PHE A 72 12.53 5.64 21.42
CA PHE A 72 11.36 5.56 20.57
C PHE A 72 11.73 5.91 19.13
N LEU A 73 11.52 4.98 18.20
CA LEU A 73 11.69 5.20 16.76
C LEU A 73 10.31 5.17 16.10
N SER A 74 9.94 6.29 15.49
CA SER A 74 8.63 6.44 14.82
C SER A 74 8.76 6.20 13.33
N THR A 75 7.88 5.35 12.80
CA THR A 75 7.62 5.20 11.36
C THR A 75 6.19 5.60 10.99
N MET A 76 5.46 6.19 11.96
CA MET A 76 4.09 6.67 11.71
C MET A 76 4.09 7.95 10.87
N PRO A 77 2.98 8.29 10.21
CA PRO A 77 2.82 9.58 9.54
C PRO A 77 3.13 10.75 10.47
N VAL A 78 3.86 11.77 9.98
CA VAL A 78 4.29 12.94 10.79
C VAL A 78 3.10 13.63 11.45
N LYS A 79 1.98 13.76 10.75
CA LYS A 79 0.74 14.30 11.31
C LYS A 79 0.27 13.54 12.56
N GLU A 80 0.30 12.22 12.52
CA GLU A 80 -0.09 11.38 13.65
C GLU A 80 0.93 11.44 14.79
N LEU A 81 2.22 11.51 14.46
CA LEU A 81 3.27 11.68 15.44
C LEU A 81 3.10 13.01 16.21
N VAL A 82 2.90 14.10 15.50
CA VAL A 82 2.69 15.43 16.09
C VAL A 82 1.45 15.43 16.98
N ALA A 83 0.33 14.84 16.52
CA ALA A 83 -0.87 14.71 17.33
C ALA A 83 -0.68 13.84 18.58
N ALA A 84 0.14 12.78 18.49
CA ALA A 84 0.44 11.91 19.63
C ALA A 84 1.36 12.56 20.68
N ILE A 85 2.19 13.53 20.28
CA ILE A 85 3.04 14.33 21.18
C ILE A 85 2.22 15.43 21.87
N ASP A 86 1.26 16.03 21.16
CA ASP A 86 0.50 17.18 21.66
C ASP A 86 -0.40 16.78 22.83
N SER A 87 -0.12 17.31 24.00
CA SER A 87 -0.86 17.02 25.22
C SER A 87 -0.94 18.25 26.11
N GLU A 88 -1.72 18.19 27.20
CA GLU A 88 -1.80 19.29 28.17
C GLU A 88 -0.44 19.67 28.76
N LYS A 89 0.50 18.70 28.87
CA LYS A 89 1.82 18.88 29.46
C LYS A 89 2.91 19.24 28.43
N SER A 90 2.71 18.87 27.19
CA SER A 90 3.64 19.12 26.10
C SER A 90 2.87 19.67 24.91
N LYS A 91 3.04 20.95 24.65
CA LYS A 91 2.42 21.59 23.49
C LYS A 91 3.40 21.67 22.34
N VAL A 92 3.00 21.11 21.23
CA VAL A 92 3.73 21.32 19.97
C VAL A 92 3.54 22.78 19.56
N PRO A 93 4.60 23.50 19.10
CA PRO A 93 4.45 24.83 18.53
C PRO A 93 3.38 24.89 17.45
N GLU A 94 2.62 25.98 17.43
CA GLU A 94 1.45 26.09 16.55
C GLU A 94 1.81 26.00 15.05
N ASP A 95 2.93 26.58 14.65
CA ASP A 95 3.46 26.49 13.29
C ASP A 95 3.80 25.06 12.90
N VAL A 96 4.42 24.27 13.79
CA VAL A 96 4.71 22.86 13.56
C VAL A 96 3.43 22.05 13.42
N ARG A 97 2.42 22.34 14.25
CA ARG A 97 1.11 21.67 14.15
C ARG A 97 0.43 21.98 12.81
N GLN A 98 0.38 23.25 12.42
CA GLN A 98 -0.21 23.67 11.15
C GLN A 98 0.48 23.03 9.96
N ILE A 99 1.81 22.96 9.95
CA ILE A 99 2.55 22.28 8.91
C ILE A 99 2.21 20.78 8.88
N ALA A 100 2.26 20.11 10.04
CA ALA A 100 1.96 18.68 10.14
C ALA A 100 0.54 18.35 9.71
N ASP A 101 -0.45 19.17 10.11
CA ASP A 101 -1.85 19.00 9.75
C ASP A 101 -2.11 19.21 8.24
N GLY A 102 -1.31 20.06 7.59
CA GLY A 102 -1.35 20.27 6.16
C GLY A 102 -0.66 19.19 5.33
N LEU A 103 0.10 18.26 5.94
CA LEU A 103 0.69 17.14 5.21
C LEU A 103 -0.38 16.14 4.79
N VAL A 104 -0.59 16.03 3.50
CA VAL A 104 -1.62 15.17 2.89
C VAL A 104 -0.99 13.87 2.43
N TYR A 105 -1.78 12.80 2.45
CA TYR A 105 -1.42 11.51 1.90
C TYR A 105 -2.36 11.16 0.75
N ARG A 106 -1.85 10.39 -0.19
CA ARG A 106 -2.66 9.76 -1.24
C ARG A 106 -3.00 8.35 -0.84
N ASP A 107 -4.27 8.02 -1.01
CA ASP A 107 -4.77 6.66 -0.89
C ASP A 107 -4.87 6.03 -2.29
N PHE A 108 -4.95 4.73 -2.36
CA PHE A 108 -5.33 4.06 -3.60
C PHE A 108 -6.06 2.74 -3.34
N ILE A 109 -6.76 2.31 -4.35
CA ILE A 109 -7.40 1.00 -4.41
C ILE A 109 -6.65 0.17 -5.44
N THR A 110 -6.33 -1.06 -5.08
CA THR A 110 -5.86 -2.07 -6.03
C THR A 110 -6.98 -3.08 -6.28
N VAL A 111 -7.30 -3.30 -7.56
CA VAL A 111 -8.16 -4.42 -7.97
C VAL A 111 -7.29 -5.46 -8.64
N GLY A 112 -7.19 -6.63 -8.02
CA GLY A 112 -6.53 -7.80 -8.59
C GLY A 112 -7.52 -8.57 -9.48
N LEU A 113 -7.08 -8.97 -10.67
CA LEU A 113 -7.85 -9.84 -11.57
C LEU A 113 -7.00 -11.05 -11.98
N LEU A 114 -7.49 -12.25 -11.69
CA LEU A 114 -6.97 -13.48 -12.23
C LEU A 114 -7.65 -13.75 -13.58
N LEU A 115 -6.87 -13.89 -14.63
CA LEU A 115 -7.36 -13.97 -15.99
C LEU A 115 -6.89 -15.26 -16.69
N ASP A 116 -7.69 -15.75 -17.59
CA ASP A 116 -7.28 -16.80 -18.52
C ASP A 116 -6.19 -16.28 -19.49
N LYS A 117 -6.36 -15.06 -20.00
CA LYS A 117 -5.43 -14.43 -20.94
C LYS A 117 -5.58 -12.90 -20.96
N LEU A 118 -4.59 -12.23 -21.55
CA LEU A 118 -4.70 -10.85 -22.01
C LEU A 118 -4.97 -10.80 -23.51
N LEU A 119 -5.73 -9.79 -23.97
CA LEU A 119 -5.99 -9.53 -25.40
C LEU A 119 -4.85 -8.72 -26.05
N ILE A 120 -4.11 -7.94 -25.27
CA ILE A 120 -2.95 -7.19 -25.74
C ILE A 120 -1.83 -8.14 -26.13
N LYS A 121 -1.29 -7.93 -27.33
CA LYS A 121 -0.23 -8.77 -27.88
C LYS A 121 1.14 -8.30 -27.42
N ASN A 122 2.03 -9.26 -27.19
CA ASN A 122 3.44 -8.98 -26.93
C ASN A 122 4.09 -8.40 -28.22
N PRO A 123 4.55 -7.13 -28.20
CA PRO A 123 5.17 -6.49 -29.35
C PRO A 123 6.62 -6.94 -29.60
N ALA A 124 7.18 -7.82 -28.76
CA ALA A 124 8.57 -8.23 -28.85
C ALA A 124 8.86 -8.91 -30.20
N LYS A 125 10.01 -8.56 -30.77
CA LYS A 125 10.46 -9.14 -32.05
C LYS A 125 10.73 -10.64 -31.87
N SER A 126 10.29 -11.44 -32.85
CA SER A 126 10.60 -12.89 -32.88
C SER A 126 12.08 -13.15 -32.72
N GLY A 127 12.44 -14.12 -31.86
CA GLY A 127 13.82 -14.51 -31.59
C GLY A 127 14.45 -13.82 -30.39
N THR A 128 13.79 -12.85 -29.75
CA THR A 128 14.25 -12.28 -28.46
C THR A 128 13.74 -13.12 -27.28
N PRO A 129 14.38 -13.07 -26.10
CA PRO A 129 13.88 -13.74 -24.90
C PRO A 129 12.44 -13.36 -24.57
N GLU A 130 12.10 -12.07 -24.70
CA GLU A 130 10.77 -11.51 -24.41
C GLU A 130 9.71 -12.07 -25.37
N SER A 131 10.06 -12.42 -26.60
CA SER A 131 9.12 -13.01 -27.57
C SER A 131 8.57 -14.38 -27.17
N LYS A 132 9.19 -15.02 -26.15
CA LYS A 132 8.73 -16.29 -25.58
C LYS A 132 7.67 -16.12 -24.52
N LEU A 133 7.44 -14.89 -24.04
CA LEU A 133 6.40 -14.61 -23.05
C LEU A 133 5.02 -14.72 -23.69
N LYS A 134 4.07 -15.27 -22.96
CA LYS A 134 2.68 -15.44 -23.41
C LYS A 134 1.90 -14.12 -23.45
N PHE A 135 2.39 -13.10 -22.75
CA PHE A 135 1.80 -11.78 -22.60
C PHE A 135 2.89 -10.71 -22.68
N VAL A 136 2.50 -9.43 -22.65
CA VAL A 136 3.44 -8.32 -22.73
C VAL A 136 4.52 -8.41 -21.65
N ALA A 137 5.76 -8.03 -21.99
CA ALA A 137 6.94 -8.17 -21.14
C ALA A 137 7.05 -7.11 -20.04
N ASP A 138 6.12 -6.13 -20.03
CA ASP A 138 6.14 -5.02 -19.08
C ASP A 138 5.70 -5.47 -17.69
N ASN A 139 6.43 -5.06 -16.65
CA ASN A 139 6.02 -5.24 -15.27
C ASN A 139 4.93 -4.24 -14.88
N TRP A 140 5.06 -2.99 -15.37
CA TRP A 140 4.15 -1.88 -15.18
C TRP A 140 3.76 -1.24 -16.50
N ILE A 141 2.49 -0.90 -16.60
CA ILE A 141 1.95 -0.10 -17.69
C ILE A 141 1.23 1.10 -17.06
N TYR A 142 1.73 2.30 -17.35
CA TYR A 142 1.05 3.54 -16.95
C TYR A 142 -0.06 3.86 -17.94
N VAL A 143 -1.24 4.18 -17.42
CA VAL A 143 -2.39 4.59 -18.20
C VAL A 143 -2.52 6.11 -18.07
N GLN A 144 -2.43 6.82 -19.18
CA GLN A 144 -2.47 8.29 -19.24
C GLN A 144 -3.68 8.81 -20.03
N GLU A 145 -4.62 7.93 -20.33
CA GLU A 145 -5.87 8.29 -21.02
C GLU A 145 -6.78 9.08 -20.08
N SER A 146 -7.34 10.18 -20.58
CA SER A 146 -8.12 11.12 -19.77
C SER A 146 -9.55 10.63 -19.48
N ASP A 147 -10.02 9.64 -20.19
CA ASP A 147 -11.37 9.06 -20.12
C ASP A 147 -11.47 7.83 -19.21
N VAL A 148 -10.34 7.40 -18.62
CA VAL A 148 -10.29 6.29 -17.65
C VAL A 148 -9.78 6.75 -16.28
N LYS A 149 -10.21 6.05 -15.23
CA LYS A 149 -9.72 6.27 -13.86
C LYS A 149 -8.47 5.47 -13.54
N LEU A 150 -8.24 4.40 -14.28
CA LEU A 150 -7.09 3.51 -14.08
C LEU A 150 -5.78 4.28 -14.28
N GLY A 151 -4.92 4.27 -13.26
CA GLY A 151 -3.61 4.94 -13.35
C GLY A 151 -2.48 4.01 -13.74
N ARG A 152 -2.56 2.72 -13.36
CA ARG A 152 -1.47 1.78 -13.60
C ARG A 152 -1.95 0.33 -13.61
N ILE A 153 -1.37 -0.47 -14.50
CA ILE A 153 -1.53 -1.93 -14.54
C ILE A 153 -0.22 -2.56 -14.10
N GLN A 154 -0.28 -3.52 -13.20
CA GLN A 154 0.82 -4.41 -12.88
C GLN A 154 0.57 -5.80 -13.45
N ILE A 155 1.61 -6.44 -14.00
CA ILE A 155 1.56 -7.83 -14.45
C ILE A 155 2.45 -8.64 -13.51
N PHE A 156 1.84 -9.28 -12.51
CA PHE A 156 2.58 -9.94 -11.44
C PHE A 156 3.43 -11.12 -11.92
N ASN A 157 3.03 -11.80 -12.98
CA ASN A 157 3.81 -12.87 -13.60
C ASN A 157 5.22 -12.41 -13.99
N ASN A 158 5.37 -11.14 -14.43
CA ASN A 158 6.66 -10.59 -14.87
C ASN A 158 7.54 -10.17 -13.68
N TRP A 159 6.97 -9.90 -12.51
CA TRP A 159 7.74 -9.62 -11.31
C TRP A 159 8.41 -10.87 -10.74
N SER A 160 7.66 -11.96 -10.64
CA SER A 160 8.17 -13.26 -10.25
C SER A 160 7.21 -14.36 -10.71
N PRO A 161 7.72 -15.44 -11.32
CA PRO A 161 6.88 -16.56 -11.73
C PRO A 161 6.23 -17.30 -10.57
N TYR A 162 6.65 -17.04 -9.33
CA TYR A 162 6.11 -17.65 -8.11
C TYR A 162 4.92 -16.87 -7.51
N LEU A 163 4.57 -15.71 -8.07
CA LEU A 163 3.42 -14.92 -7.62
C LEU A 163 2.10 -15.45 -8.17
N VAL A 164 2.14 -16.32 -9.18
CA VAL A 164 0.95 -16.89 -9.80
C VAL A 164 1.04 -18.41 -9.69
N ALA A 165 0.05 -19.02 -9.05
CA ALA A 165 0.06 -20.47 -8.77
C ALA A 165 0.00 -21.32 -10.05
N ASP A 166 -0.80 -20.89 -11.04
CA ASP A 166 -0.88 -21.51 -12.36
C ASP A 166 -0.16 -20.62 -13.38
N PRO A 167 1.00 -21.05 -13.93
CA PRO A 167 1.78 -20.27 -14.88
C PRO A 167 1.07 -20.06 -16.24
N GLU A 168 -0.03 -20.79 -16.50
CA GLU A 168 -0.87 -20.61 -17.69
C GLU A 168 -1.84 -19.44 -17.53
N LYS A 169 -2.05 -18.92 -16.33
CA LYS A 169 -2.93 -17.80 -16.01
C LYS A 169 -2.18 -16.51 -15.84
N VAL A 170 -2.88 -15.40 -15.92
CA VAL A 170 -2.33 -14.06 -15.75
C VAL A 170 -2.95 -13.42 -14.53
N TRP A 171 -2.11 -12.95 -13.61
CA TRP A 171 -2.52 -12.16 -12.46
C TRP A 171 -2.09 -10.72 -12.63
N ILE A 172 -3.06 -9.82 -12.67
CA ILE A 172 -2.81 -8.38 -12.84
C ILE A 172 -3.35 -7.59 -11.65
N GLY A 173 -2.72 -6.46 -11.36
CA GLY A 173 -3.17 -5.48 -10.38
C GLY A 173 -3.48 -4.15 -11.07
N LEU A 174 -4.66 -3.62 -10.80
CA LEU A 174 -5.16 -2.35 -11.35
C LEU A 174 -5.16 -1.31 -10.24
N GLU A 175 -4.40 -0.23 -10.39
CA GLU A 175 -4.23 0.79 -9.36
C GLU A 175 -5.03 2.04 -9.70
N TYR A 176 -5.91 2.42 -8.77
CA TYR A 176 -6.79 3.56 -8.82
C TYR A 176 -6.42 4.56 -7.73
N PHE A 177 -5.90 5.71 -8.11
CA PHE A 177 -5.61 6.78 -7.15
C PHE A 177 -6.89 7.47 -6.73
N CYS A 178 -7.14 7.52 -5.44
CA CYS A 178 -8.34 8.08 -4.82
C CYS A 178 -8.00 8.64 -3.44
N ASN A 179 -9.00 9.17 -2.75
CA ASN A 179 -8.87 9.59 -1.36
C ASN A 179 -9.94 8.87 -0.51
N GLU A 180 -9.61 8.63 0.75
CA GLU A 180 -10.58 8.08 1.71
C GLU A 180 -11.83 8.96 1.73
N GLY A 181 -13.00 8.34 1.57
CA GLY A 181 -14.30 9.00 1.60
C GLY A 181 -14.83 9.45 0.23
N ASP A 182 -14.05 9.39 -0.85
CA ASP A 182 -14.61 9.68 -2.17
C ASP A 182 -15.55 8.57 -2.70
N ASN A 183 -16.26 8.86 -3.79
CA ASN A 183 -17.23 7.93 -4.34
C ASN A 183 -16.62 6.60 -4.75
N PHE A 184 -15.39 6.60 -5.30
CA PHE A 184 -14.71 5.39 -5.72
C PHE A 184 -14.22 4.57 -4.52
N TRP A 185 -13.71 5.25 -3.50
CA TRP A 185 -13.30 4.64 -2.24
C TRP A 185 -14.44 3.91 -1.53
N ASN A 186 -15.64 4.50 -1.58
CA ASN A 186 -16.83 4.00 -0.87
C ASN A 186 -17.60 2.90 -1.63
N MET A 187 -17.22 2.57 -2.87
CA MET A 187 -17.83 1.46 -3.59
C MET A 187 -17.71 0.16 -2.80
N THR A 188 -18.66 -0.75 -2.97
CA THR A 188 -18.50 -2.15 -2.49
C THR A 188 -17.41 -2.86 -3.30
N ASP A 189 -16.96 -4.03 -2.83
CA ASP A 189 -15.95 -4.81 -3.53
C ASP A 189 -16.43 -5.21 -4.91
N GLU A 190 -17.68 -5.66 -5.00
CA GLU A 190 -18.30 -6.08 -6.26
C GLU A 190 -18.50 -4.92 -7.24
N GLU A 191 -18.87 -3.74 -6.74
CA GLU A 191 -19.02 -2.53 -7.59
C GLU A 191 -17.66 -2.11 -8.16
N CYS A 192 -16.63 -2.05 -7.30
CA CYS A 192 -15.29 -1.66 -7.67
C CYS A 192 -14.68 -2.64 -8.67
N ILE A 193 -14.77 -3.94 -8.43
CA ILE A 193 -14.28 -5.00 -9.33
C ILE A 193 -15.00 -4.92 -10.67
N ARG A 194 -16.33 -4.76 -10.66
CA ARG A 194 -17.13 -4.63 -11.89
C ARG A 194 -16.76 -3.38 -12.68
N PHE A 195 -16.52 -2.27 -11.99
CA PHE A 195 -16.05 -1.03 -12.63
C PHE A 195 -14.71 -1.27 -13.31
N ALA A 196 -13.73 -1.80 -12.59
CA ALA A 196 -12.38 -2.07 -13.08
C ALA A 196 -12.38 -3.04 -14.28
N ALA A 197 -13.16 -4.11 -14.21
CA ALA A 197 -13.31 -5.07 -15.30
C ALA A 197 -13.88 -4.44 -16.57
N LYS A 198 -14.91 -3.59 -16.44
CA LYS A 198 -15.52 -2.88 -17.57
C LYS A 198 -14.57 -1.87 -18.20
N GLU A 199 -13.86 -1.09 -17.37
CA GLU A 199 -12.91 -0.09 -17.85
C GLU A 199 -11.77 -0.76 -18.61
N LEU A 200 -11.18 -1.81 -18.07
CA LEU A 200 -10.09 -2.55 -18.70
C LEU A 200 -10.54 -3.25 -20.00
N ALA A 201 -11.78 -3.75 -20.04
CA ALA A 201 -12.36 -4.32 -21.25
C ALA A 201 -12.61 -3.27 -22.32
N SER A 202 -13.06 -2.06 -21.95
CA SER A 202 -13.26 -0.95 -22.89
C SER A 202 -11.95 -0.49 -23.54
N MET A 203 -10.83 -0.65 -22.84
CA MET A 203 -9.47 -0.41 -23.36
C MET A 203 -8.97 -1.54 -24.27
N GLY A 204 -9.72 -2.63 -24.43
CA GLY A 204 -9.32 -3.78 -25.25
C GLY A 204 -8.21 -4.64 -24.64
N VAL A 205 -7.93 -4.50 -23.35
CA VAL A 205 -6.87 -5.23 -22.66
C VAL A 205 -7.32 -6.64 -22.28
N ILE A 206 -8.58 -6.80 -21.89
CA ILE A 206 -9.19 -8.08 -21.51
C ILE A 206 -10.57 -8.28 -22.13
N SER A 207 -11.07 -9.53 -22.11
CA SER A 207 -12.51 -9.80 -22.14
C SER A 207 -12.99 -10.08 -20.71
N THR A 208 -14.14 -9.53 -20.34
CA THR A 208 -14.72 -9.81 -19.00
C THR A 208 -15.04 -11.30 -18.79
N SER A 209 -15.24 -12.05 -19.87
CA SER A 209 -15.43 -13.51 -19.84
C SER A 209 -14.16 -14.28 -19.46
N ASP A 210 -12.99 -13.66 -19.57
CA ASP A 210 -11.70 -14.29 -19.23
C ASP A 210 -11.31 -14.09 -17.75
N ILE A 211 -12.15 -13.40 -16.96
CA ILE A 211 -11.93 -13.21 -15.52
C ILE A 211 -12.33 -14.48 -14.76
N LEU A 212 -11.37 -15.06 -14.06
CA LEU A 212 -11.54 -16.29 -13.28
C LEU A 212 -11.78 -16.01 -11.80
N ASP A 213 -11.10 -14.98 -11.26
CA ASP A 213 -11.22 -14.56 -9.88
C ASP A 213 -10.83 -13.07 -9.75
N ALA A 214 -11.26 -12.42 -8.68
CA ALA A 214 -10.96 -11.02 -8.44
C ALA A 214 -10.91 -10.69 -6.95
N HIS A 215 -10.08 -9.72 -6.60
CA HIS A 215 -9.94 -9.22 -5.25
C HIS A 215 -9.72 -7.71 -5.24
N ARG A 216 -10.16 -7.03 -4.18
CA ARG A 216 -9.93 -5.60 -3.99
C ARG A 216 -9.28 -5.29 -2.66
N GLU A 217 -8.25 -4.45 -2.69
CA GLU A 217 -7.60 -3.89 -1.50
C GLU A 217 -7.68 -2.37 -1.48
N ARG A 218 -7.89 -1.79 -0.29
CA ARG A 218 -7.78 -0.36 -0.03
C ARG A 218 -6.50 -0.07 0.73
N ILE A 219 -5.65 0.76 0.17
CA ILE A 219 -4.38 1.16 0.78
C ILE A 219 -4.49 2.63 1.19
N LYS A 220 -4.57 2.86 2.51
CA LYS A 220 -4.57 4.19 3.09
C LYS A 220 -3.15 4.72 3.19
N LYS A 221 -2.98 6.03 2.97
CA LYS A 221 -1.71 6.73 3.17
C LYS A 221 -0.54 6.09 2.42
N ALA A 222 -0.80 5.66 1.20
CA ALA A 222 0.19 4.96 0.38
C ALA A 222 1.37 5.84 0.00
N TYR A 223 1.12 7.14 -0.25
CA TYR A 223 2.15 8.11 -0.62
C TYR A 223 1.95 9.42 0.12
N PRO A 224 3.01 10.04 0.67
CA PRO A 224 2.96 11.46 1.01
C PRO A 224 2.76 12.28 -0.27
N ALA A 225 1.87 13.27 -0.22
CA ALA A 225 1.68 14.19 -1.32
C ALA A 225 2.66 15.37 -1.16
N TYR A 226 3.45 15.62 -2.20
CA TYR A 226 4.49 16.66 -2.19
C TYR A 226 3.93 17.99 -2.68
N PHE A 227 2.93 18.53 -1.98
CA PHE A 227 2.33 19.84 -2.26
C PHE A 227 1.77 20.45 -0.97
N ASP A 228 1.22 21.67 -1.08
CA ASP A 228 0.66 22.46 0.01
C ASP A 228 1.71 22.84 1.07
N THR A 229 1.61 22.35 2.31
CA THR A 229 2.54 22.71 3.39
C THR A 229 3.85 21.91 3.37
N TYR A 230 4.03 21.00 2.40
CA TYR A 230 5.22 20.14 2.32
C TYR A 230 6.53 20.92 2.18
N ASP A 231 6.51 22.07 1.49
CA ASP A 231 7.70 22.90 1.24
C ASP A 231 7.95 23.96 2.33
N ARG A 232 7.23 23.91 3.44
CA ARG A 232 7.37 24.81 4.60
C ARG A 232 8.14 24.12 5.72
#